data_11eae85d132e78cac4237c65657cb2ce
#
_entry.id   11eae85d132e78cac4237c65657cb2ce
#
_cell.length_a   1.000
_cell.length_b   1.000
_cell.length_c   1.000
_cell.angle_alpha   90.00
_cell.angle_beta   90.00
_cell.angle_gamma   90.00
#
_symmetry.space_group_name_H-M   'P 1'
#
loop_
_entity.id
_entity.type
_entity.pdbx_description
1 polymer ?
#
loop_
_entity_poly.entity_id
_entity_poly.type
_entity_poly.pdbx_seq_one_letter_code
_entity_poly.pdbx_strand_id
1 'polypeptide(L)'
;MHSVFRIKLEPPLKTSLYIRLFYESLAMAFQSLVSNKLRSLLSVLGITIGIFSIVLVFTLVDSLESNIKKSIQSMGKNVIYIDKWQWMGGDGDYPWWKFMNRPDATLNEVRALKDQPISTLVDAISFTSSASTTVRLGDKFLENVNIAGHTFEFSKIETLEITEGRFMNEFEDNNGRAVAIIGHNVAMGLFDKATGLVGKNITFYGKQVEIIGVFKNQGDNLVNIDFDDKIVVPIKFLQYIDNNLEGANIIVKAKDKIGVDAIYEELRGSMRSIRRLKPAEEDNFTLNKISFLSDAIGEFFKIVNLFGLIIGLFSLLVGGFGVANIMFVSVKERTNIIGIQKALGARNEFILLNFLTEAVVLSVLGGLIGVLMTWGIAEISNAFLANTDNSFRLIMTLGNFGKGLLFASIIGILAGLIPAYRASKLVPVEAIRSK
;
A
#
# COMPACT_ATOMS: atom_id res chain seq x y z
N MET A 1 -11.91 82.16 12.31
CA MET A 1 -11.33 80.98 12.99
C MET A 1 -12.17 79.75 12.61
N HIS A 2 -11.84 79.06 11.53
CA HIS A 2 -12.49 77.85 11.13
C HIS A 2 -11.43 76.74 11.12
N SER A 3 -11.44 75.86 12.13
CA SER A 3 -10.62 74.69 12.16
C SER A 3 -11.36 73.55 11.42
N VAL A 4 -10.90 73.22 10.22
CA VAL A 4 -11.37 72.10 9.44
C VAL A 4 -10.74 70.83 10.02
N PHE A 5 -11.54 69.97 10.62
CA PHE A 5 -11.19 68.63 11.10
C PHE A 5 -11.02 67.74 9.84
N ARG A 6 -9.79 67.50 9.41
CA ARG A 6 -9.45 66.49 8.40
C ARG A 6 -9.43 65.10 9.09
N ILE A 7 -10.49 64.36 8.93
CA ILE A 7 -10.49 62.92 9.25
C ILE A 7 -9.58 62.24 8.21
N LYS A 8 -8.40 61.81 8.65
CA LYS A 8 -7.50 60.95 7.88
C LYS A 8 -8.13 59.56 7.88
N LEU A 9 -8.86 59.19 6.84
CA LEU A 9 -9.26 57.84 6.55
C LEU A 9 -7.99 57.07 6.18
N GLU A 10 -7.49 56.23 7.10
CA GLU A 10 -6.48 55.22 6.79
C GLU A 10 -7.07 54.25 5.75
N PRO A 11 -6.31 53.86 4.70
CA PRO A 11 -6.80 52.91 3.74
C PRO A 11 -7.01 51.56 4.43
N PRO A 12 -8.18 50.90 4.28
CA PRO A 12 -8.42 49.60 4.87
C PRO A 12 -7.41 48.61 4.29
N LEU A 13 -6.76 47.84 5.17
CA LEU A 13 -5.85 46.77 4.85
C LEU A 13 -6.43 45.92 3.72
N LYS A 14 -5.72 45.83 2.60
CA LYS A 14 -6.15 45.10 1.37
C LYS A 14 -6.58 43.66 1.70
N THR A 15 -6.00 43.03 2.71
CA THR A 15 -6.34 41.70 3.24
C THR A 15 -7.77 41.61 3.74
N SER A 16 -8.31 42.63 4.43
CA SER A 16 -9.69 42.58 4.95
C SER A 16 -10.74 42.63 3.83
N LEU A 17 -10.44 43.27 2.74
CA LEU A 17 -11.32 43.37 1.56
C LEU A 17 -11.42 41.98 0.87
N TYR A 18 -10.31 41.27 0.66
CA TYR A 18 -10.31 39.96 0.00
C TYR A 18 -11.02 38.89 0.86
N ILE A 19 -10.85 38.95 2.18
CA ILE A 19 -11.55 38.07 3.11
C ILE A 19 -13.05 38.29 3.04
N ARG A 20 -13.49 39.55 3.07
CA ARG A 20 -14.92 39.91 2.99
C ARG A 20 -15.53 39.49 1.64
N LEU A 21 -14.81 39.70 0.55
CA LEU A 21 -15.22 39.24 -0.78
C LEU A 21 -15.35 37.73 -0.86
N PHE A 22 -14.45 37.00 -0.21
CA PHE A 22 -14.51 35.55 -0.14
C PHE A 22 -15.77 35.09 0.60
N TYR A 23 -16.09 35.64 1.75
CA TYR A 23 -17.31 35.32 2.49
C TYR A 23 -18.60 35.68 1.72
N GLU A 24 -18.63 36.81 1.05
CA GLU A 24 -19.76 37.23 0.20
C GLU A 24 -19.92 36.27 -0.99
N SER A 25 -18.82 35.86 -1.63
CA SER A 25 -18.83 34.87 -2.71
C SER A 25 -19.30 33.51 -2.25
N LEU A 26 -18.91 33.08 -1.03
CA LEU A 26 -19.32 31.84 -0.40
C LEU A 26 -20.83 31.85 -0.11
N ALA A 27 -21.36 32.95 0.41
CA ALA A 27 -22.80 33.12 0.66
C ALA A 27 -23.61 33.08 -0.66
N MET A 28 -23.11 33.75 -1.71
CA MET A 28 -23.74 33.73 -3.04
C MET A 28 -23.69 32.36 -3.69
N ALA A 29 -22.58 31.58 -3.51
CA ALA A 29 -22.47 30.20 -3.98
C ALA A 29 -23.54 29.30 -3.33
N PHE A 30 -23.70 29.40 -2.00
CA PHE A 30 -24.76 28.69 -1.28
C PHE A 30 -26.16 29.05 -1.74
N GLN A 31 -26.44 30.32 -1.97
CA GLN A 31 -27.73 30.80 -2.44
C GLN A 31 -28.03 30.31 -3.88
N SER A 32 -27.02 30.23 -4.72
CA SER A 32 -27.09 29.65 -6.08
C SER A 32 -27.45 28.19 -6.06
N LEU A 33 -26.85 27.40 -5.12
CA LEU A 33 -27.16 25.98 -4.93
C LEU A 33 -28.63 25.73 -4.59
N VAL A 34 -29.23 26.59 -3.76
CA VAL A 34 -30.60 26.42 -3.28
C VAL A 34 -31.63 26.87 -4.32
N SER A 35 -31.30 27.85 -5.17
CA SER A 35 -32.25 28.39 -6.16
C SER A 35 -32.56 27.43 -7.32
N ASN A 36 -31.59 26.61 -7.77
CA ASN A 36 -31.73 25.65 -8.88
C ASN A 36 -31.33 24.23 -8.49
N LYS A 37 -32.04 23.66 -7.52
CA LYS A 37 -31.71 22.40 -6.82
C LYS A 37 -31.33 21.22 -7.73
N LEU A 38 -32.11 20.96 -8.79
CA LEU A 38 -31.87 19.80 -9.65
C LEU A 38 -30.58 19.94 -10.46
N ARG A 39 -30.29 21.16 -10.97
CA ARG A 39 -29.09 21.43 -11.76
C ARG A 39 -27.83 21.38 -10.88
N SER A 40 -27.90 22.01 -9.73
CA SER A 40 -26.79 22.01 -8.75
C SER A 40 -26.50 20.60 -8.26
N LEU A 41 -27.55 19.79 -7.98
CA LEU A 41 -27.40 18.40 -7.58
C LEU A 41 -26.69 17.57 -8.65
N LEU A 42 -27.13 17.66 -9.93
CA LEU A 42 -26.53 16.88 -11.02
C LEU A 42 -25.04 17.21 -11.22
N SER A 43 -24.64 18.43 -11.01
CA SER A 43 -23.25 18.82 -11.21
C SER A 43 -22.36 18.52 -10.02
N VAL A 44 -22.86 18.74 -8.80
CA VAL A 44 -22.18 18.27 -7.60
C VAL A 44 -22.01 16.75 -7.68
N LEU A 45 -23.03 16.00 -8.14
CA LEU A 45 -22.92 14.56 -8.38
C LEU A 45 -21.84 14.20 -9.40
N GLY A 46 -21.76 14.91 -10.53
CA GLY A 46 -20.72 14.66 -11.53
C GLY A 46 -19.31 14.84 -10.97
N ILE A 47 -19.08 15.91 -10.19
CA ILE A 47 -17.79 16.15 -9.52
C ILE A 47 -17.55 15.09 -8.42
N THR A 48 -18.58 14.81 -7.63
CA THR A 48 -18.51 13.82 -6.55
C THR A 48 -18.08 12.46 -7.08
N ILE A 49 -18.71 11.99 -8.17
CA ILE A 49 -18.35 10.72 -8.81
C ILE A 49 -16.92 10.77 -9.34
N GLY A 50 -16.50 11.86 -9.98
CA GLY A 50 -15.15 12.02 -10.50
C GLY A 50 -14.09 11.96 -9.39
N ILE A 51 -14.28 12.71 -8.31
CA ILE A 51 -13.34 12.74 -7.18
C ILE A 51 -13.39 11.46 -6.36
N PHE A 52 -14.57 10.93 -6.14
CA PHE A 52 -14.74 9.62 -5.52
C PHE A 52 -13.95 8.54 -6.26
N SER A 53 -14.08 8.46 -7.59
CA SER A 53 -13.39 7.45 -8.40
C SER A 53 -11.86 7.57 -8.29
N ILE A 54 -11.30 8.79 -8.38
CA ILE A 54 -9.85 8.99 -8.32
C ILE A 54 -9.30 8.71 -6.90
N VAL A 55 -10.00 9.17 -5.86
CA VAL A 55 -9.57 8.96 -4.47
C VAL A 55 -9.71 7.49 -4.09
N LEU A 56 -10.76 6.81 -4.56
CA LEU A 56 -10.94 5.38 -4.35
C LEU A 56 -9.80 4.57 -4.98
N VAL A 57 -9.43 4.87 -6.24
CA VAL A 57 -8.32 4.19 -6.91
C VAL A 57 -7.02 4.41 -6.15
N PHE A 58 -6.68 5.65 -5.78
CA PHE A 58 -5.47 5.92 -4.98
C PHE A 58 -5.51 5.19 -3.62
N THR A 59 -6.66 5.18 -2.95
CA THR A 59 -6.80 4.49 -1.65
C THR A 59 -6.60 2.98 -1.80
N LEU A 60 -7.16 2.36 -2.85
CA LEU A 60 -6.96 0.94 -3.14
C LEU A 60 -5.50 0.62 -3.44
N VAL A 61 -4.87 1.39 -4.33
CA VAL A 61 -3.48 1.17 -4.75
C VAL A 61 -2.51 1.38 -3.59
N ASP A 62 -2.64 2.48 -2.83
CA ASP A 62 -1.80 2.76 -1.67
C ASP A 62 -2.00 1.71 -0.56
N SER A 63 -3.22 1.19 -0.39
CA SER A 63 -3.51 0.12 0.58
C SER A 63 -2.87 -1.21 0.17
N LEU A 64 -2.96 -1.59 -1.12
CA LEU A 64 -2.30 -2.77 -1.67
C LEU A 64 -0.79 -2.67 -1.50
N GLU A 65 -0.20 -1.55 -1.92
CA GLU A 65 1.24 -1.30 -1.78
C GLU A 65 1.70 -1.40 -0.32
N SER A 66 0.96 -0.78 0.60
CA SER A 66 1.27 -0.79 2.04
C SER A 66 1.19 -2.20 2.62
N ASN A 67 0.16 -2.98 2.28
CA ASN A 67 0.00 -4.35 2.78
C ASN A 67 1.10 -5.27 2.24
N ILE A 68 1.40 -5.20 0.94
CA ILE A 68 2.48 -6.00 0.34
C ILE A 68 3.84 -5.61 0.94
N LYS A 69 4.13 -4.32 1.09
CA LYS A 69 5.39 -3.86 1.74
C LYS A 69 5.50 -4.34 3.18
N LYS A 70 4.41 -4.34 3.95
CA LYS A 70 4.40 -4.88 5.31
C LYS A 70 4.70 -6.38 5.32
N SER A 71 4.07 -7.15 4.44
CA SER A 71 4.33 -8.59 4.30
C SER A 71 5.79 -8.89 3.92
N ILE A 72 6.39 -8.06 3.05
CA ILE A 72 7.81 -8.21 2.71
C ILE A 72 8.72 -7.82 3.89
N GLN A 73 8.36 -6.80 4.65
CA GLN A 73 9.13 -6.38 5.82
C GLN A 73 9.10 -7.41 6.97
N SER A 74 8.08 -8.27 7.04
CA SER A 74 8.03 -9.37 8.00
C SER A 74 9.08 -10.46 7.73
N MET A 75 9.59 -10.57 6.48
CA MET A 75 10.70 -11.47 6.14
C MET A 75 12.04 -11.08 6.80
N GLY A 76 12.05 -10.04 7.62
CA GLY A 76 13.22 -9.59 8.38
C GLY A 76 13.92 -8.40 7.74
N LYS A 77 14.51 -7.56 8.61
CA LYS A 77 15.37 -6.45 8.20
C LYS A 77 16.81 -6.92 8.11
N ASN A 78 17.58 -6.37 7.19
CA ASN A 78 18.98 -6.69 7.00
C ASN A 78 19.25 -8.18 6.69
N VAL A 79 18.39 -8.79 5.87
CA VAL A 79 18.46 -10.21 5.53
C VAL A 79 18.82 -10.40 4.06
N ILE A 80 19.69 -11.37 3.78
CA ILE A 80 20.04 -11.85 2.44
C ILE A 80 19.63 -13.32 2.35
N TYR A 81 18.92 -13.66 1.28
CA TYR A 81 18.58 -15.04 0.94
C TYR A 81 19.53 -15.55 -0.13
N ILE A 82 20.22 -16.65 0.13
CA ILE A 82 21.06 -17.35 -0.83
C ILE A 82 20.23 -18.47 -1.45
N ASP A 83 19.89 -18.31 -2.70
CA ASP A 83 18.99 -19.20 -3.43
C ASP A 83 19.59 -19.54 -4.81
N LYS A 84 19.07 -20.55 -5.48
CA LYS A 84 19.37 -20.78 -6.89
C LYS A 84 18.64 -19.82 -7.82
N TRP A 85 17.44 -19.34 -7.39
CA TRP A 85 16.58 -18.44 -8.15
C TRP A 85 16.89 -16.98 -7.85
N GLN A 86 16.94 -16.17 -8.89
CA GLN A 86 16.95 -14.72 -8.74
C GLN A 86 15.49 -14.24 -8.61
N TRP A 87 15.14 -13.60 -7.50
CA TRP A 87 13.76 -13.18 -7.25
C TRP A 87 13.33 -12.03 -8.13
N MET A 88 14.24 -11.10 -8.40
CA MET A 88 13.98 -9.91 -9.21
C MET A 88 15.27 -9.47 -9.92
N GLY A 89 15.11 -8.83 -11.08
CA GLY A 89 16.21 -8.16 -11.76
C GLY A 89 16.73 -8.93 -12.96
N GLY A 90 16.94 -8.19 -14.00
CA GLY A 90 17.46 -8.50 -15.30
C GLY A 90 16.85 -7.51 -16.28
N ASP A 91 17.67 -6.72 -16.93
CA ASP A 91 17.23 -5.90 -18.07
C ASP A 91 16.88 -6.86 -19.21
N GLY A 92 15.64 -7.35 -19.27
CA GLY A 92 15.20 -8.21 -20.35
C GLY A 92 14.55 -9.54 -19.92
N ASP A 93 14.59 -10.52 -20.79
CA ASP A 93 14.01 -11.85 -20.57
C ASP A 93 14.64 -12.55 -19.38
N TYR A 94 13.84 -12.91 -18.38
CA TYR A 94 14.27 -13.67 -17.22
C TYR A 94 14.71 -15.08 -17.61
N PRO A 95 16.02 -15.43 -17.56
CA PRO A 95 16.54 -16.68 -18.09
C PRO A 95 16.33 -17.83 -17.07
N TRP A 96 15.06 -18.18 -16.77
CA TRP A 96 14.71 -19.21 -15.79
C TRP A 96 15.41 -20.55 -16.01
N TRP A 97 15.72 -20.91 -17.27
CA TRP A 97 16.45 -22.14 -17.65
C TRP A 97 17.90 -22.16 -17.15
N LYS A 98 18.55 -21.00 -16.97
CA LYS A 98 19.89 -20.93 -16.36
C LYS A 98 19.83 -21.26 -14.87
N PHE A 99 18.79 -20.80 -14.19
CA PHE A 99 18.64 -21.01 -12.76
C PHE A 99 18.18 -22.42 -12.41
N MET A 100 17.39 -23.05 -13.27
CA MET A 100 16.86 -24.40 -13.06
C MET A 100 17.97 -25.45 -12.82
N ASN A 101 19.10 -25.32 -13.55
CA ASN A 101 20.23 -26.24 -13.46
C ASN A 101 21.23 -25.91 -12.35
N ARG A 102 21.00 -24.85 -11.58
CA ARG A 102 21.86 -24.48 -10.46
C ARG A 102 21.64 -25.46 -9.30
N PRO A 103 22.70 -25.81 -8.52
CA PRO A 103 22.55 -26.63 -7.33
C PRO A 103 21.76 -25.88 -6.26
N ASP A 104 20.87 -26.59 -5.59
CA ASP A 104 20.17 -26.07 -4.43
C ASP A 104 21.16 -25.80 -3.27
N ALA A 105 20.78 -24.93 -2.35
CA ALA A 105 21.54 -24.67 -1.15
C ALA A 105 21.54 -25.92 -0.25
N THR A 106 22.59 -26.09 0.55
CA THR A 106 22.74 -27.25 1.42
C THR A 106 23.05 -26.87 2.86
N LEU A 107 22.65 -27.74 3.81
CA LEU A 107 22.98 -27.53 5.23
C LEU A 107 24.50 -27.53 5.50
N ASN A 108 25.30 -28.21 4.68
CA ASN A 108 26.76 -28.22 4.79
C ASN A 108 27.35 -26.86 4.43
N GLU A 109 26.76 -26.12 3.48
CA GLU A 109 27.18 -24.75 3.16
C GLU A 109 26.92 -23.79 4.32
N VAL A 110 25.83 -23.98 5.08
CA VAL A 110 25.57 -23.19 6.32
C VAL A 110 26.70 -23.41 7.34
N ARG A 111 27.13 -24.67 7.52
CA ARG A 111 28.26 -24.97 8.43
C ARG A 111 29.54 -24.33 7.93
N ALA A 112 29.84 -24.46 6.66
CA ALA A 112 31.02 -23.86 6.05
C ALA A 112 31.00 -22.32 6.13
N LEU A 113 29.84 -21.67 5.99
CA LEU A 113 29.70 -20.21 6.19
C LEU A 113 29.94 -19.77 7.63
N LYS A 114 29.53 -20.58 8.61
CA LYS A 114 29.80 -20.31 10.03
C LYS A 114 31.30 -20.36 10.37
N ASP A 115 32.08 -21.13 9.61
CA ASP A 115 33.54 -21.24 9.76
C ASP A 115 34.31 -20.15 8.99
N GLN A 116 33.63 -19.34 8.15
CA GLN A 116 34.24 -18.25 7.40
C GLN A 116 34.27 -16.92 8.19
N PRO A 117 35.16 -15.98 7.85
CA PRO A 117 35.24 -14.66 8.50
C PRO A 117 33.91 -13.89 8.49
N ILE A 118 33.07 -14.11 7.51
CA ILE A 118 31.72 -13.51 7.40
C ILE A 118 30.89 -13.73 8.66
N SER A 119 31.14 -14.83 9.41
CA SER A 119 30.41 -15.12 10.65
C SER A 119 30.53 -14.03 11.70
N THR A 120 31.58 -13.21 11.65
CA THR A 120 31.79 -12.09 12.58
C THR A 120 30.90 -10.88 12.25
N LEU A 121 30.40 -10.77 11.01
CA LEU A 121 29.62 -9.67 10.49
C LEU A 121 28.10 -9.95 10.53
N VAL A 122 27.73 -11.23 10.68
CA VAL A 122 26.34 -11.69 10.70
C VAL A 122 25.86 -11.97 12.11
N ASP A 123 24.54 -11.83 12.33
CA ASP A 123 23.87 -12.13 13.59
C ASP A 123 23.40 -13.59 13.63
N ALA A 124 22.86 -14.07 12.51
CA ALA A 124 22.39 -15.45 12.38
C ALA A 124 22.49 -15.94 10.93
N ILE A 125 22.71 -17.24 10.78
CA ILE A 125 22.66 -17.96 9.50
C ILE A 125 21.72 -19.14 9.70
N SER A 126 20.62 -19.17 8.96
CA SER A 126 19.62 -20.25 8.99
C SER A 126 19.53 -20.96 7.65
N PHE A 127 19.16 -22.22 7.69
CA PHE A 127 18.78 -22.98 6.50
C PHE A 127 17.29 -23.27 6.53
N THR A 128 16.65 -23.17 5.38
CA THR A 128 15.25 -23.53 5.23
C THR A 128 15.05 -24.36 3.98
N SER A 129 14.08 -25.27 4.06
CA SER A 129 13.55 -26.01 2.92
C SER A 129 12.13 -26.47 3.26
N SER A 130 11.35 -26.89 2.28
CA SER A 130 9.97 -27.30 2.51
C SER A 130 9.60 -28.55 1.74
N ALA A 131 8.50 -29.17 2.16
CA ALA A 131 7.82 -30.25 1.45
C ALA A 131 6.32 -30.12 1.65
N SER A 132 5.51 -30.58 0.72
CA SER A 132 4.05 -30.57 0.86
C SER A 132 3.53 -31.98 1.03
N THR A 133 2.65 -32.19 2.02
CA THR A 133 2.10 -33.52 2.30
C THR A 133 0.71 -33.44 2.95
N THR A 134 0.08 -34.61 3.09
CA THR A 134 -1.16 -34.76 3.86
C THR A 134 -0.84 -34.95 5.34
N VAL A 135 -1.44 -34.14 6.19
CA VAL A 135 -1.34 -34.18 7.65
C VAL A 135 -2.62 -34.79 8.22
N ARG A 136 -2.50 -35.71 9.18
CA ARG A 136 -3.61 -36.50 9.75
C ARG A 136 -3.69 -36.37 11.26
N LEU A 137 -4.91 -36.34 11.74
CA LEU A 137 -5.24 -36.50 13.18
C LEU A 137 -6.43 -37.45 13.33
N GLY A 138 -6.17 -38.72 13.60
CA GLY A 138 -7.20 -39.77 13.55
C GLY A 138 -7.83 -39.87 12.16
N ASP A 139 -9.14 -39.66 12.09
CA ASP A 139 -9.90 -39.68 10.82
C ASP A 139 -9.90 -38.34 10.06
N LYS A 140 -9.50 -37.23 10.71
CA LYS A 140 -9.36 -35.94 10.08
C LYS A 140 -8.04 -35.84 9.34
N PHE A 141 -8.07 -35.17 8.18
CA PHE A 141 -6.86 -34.88 7.42
C PHE A 141 -6.94 -33.54 6.70
N LEU A 142 -5.78 -32.96 6.45
CA LEU A 142 -5.59 -31.80 5.59
C LEU A 142 -4.61 -32.17 4.48
N GLU A 143 -4.98 -31.93 3.25
CA GLU A 143 -4.16 -32.20 2.07
C GLU A 143 -3.29 -30.99 1.73
N ASN A 144 -2.14 -31.26 1.11
CA ASN A 144 -1.23 -30.25 0.59
C ASN A 144 -0.76 -29.20 1.63
N VAL A 145 -0.56 -29.63 2.88
CA VAL A 145 -0.01 -28.77 3.93
C VAL A 145 1.48 -28.61 3.71
N ASN A 146 1.96 -27.36 3.70
CA ASN A 146 3.38 -27.05 3.59
C ASN A 146 4.09 -27.31 4.93
N ILE A 147 5.06 -28.22 4.91
CA ILE A 147 5.93 -28.54 6.04
C ILE A 147 7.26 -27.81 5.82
N ALA A 148 7.48 -26.73 6.55
CA ALA A 148 8.70 -25.94 6.47
C ALA A 148 9.73 -26.41 7.50
N GLY A 149 10.86 -26.88 7.02
CA GLY A 149 12.01 -27.22 7.86
C GLY A 149 12.92 -26.01 8.05
N HIS A 150 13.21 -25.65 9.29
CA HIS A 150 14.13 -24.55 9.63
C HIS A 150 15.20 -25.02 10.61
N THR A 151 16.35 -24.34 10.61
CA THR A 151 17.28 -24.46 11.72
C THR A 151 16.85 -23.56 12.89
N PHE A 152 17.34 -23.85 14.09
CA PHE A 152 17.01 -23.10 15.31
C PHE A 152 17.26 -21.58 15.17
N GLU A 153 18.32 -21.19 14.47
CA GLU A 153 18.71 -19.78 14.27
C GLU A 153 17.64 -18.95 13.53
N PHE A 154 16.68 -19.59 12.87
CA PHE A 154 15.60 -18.91 12.20
C PHE A 154 14.81 -17.97 13.13
N SER A 155 14.63 -18.39 14.40
CA SER A 155 13.98 -17.56 15.42
C SER A 155 14.70 -16.24 15.75
N LYS A 156 15.99 -16.12 15.40
CA LYS A 156 16.76 -14.88 15.53
C LYS A 156 16.63 -13.96 14.32
N ILE A 157 16.24 -14.55 13.18
CA ILE A 157 16.13 -13.84 11.90
C ILE A 157 14.76 -13.17 11.79
N GLU A 158 13.72 -13.95 12.05
CA GLU A 158 12.32 -13.53 11.92
C GLU A 158 11.63 -13.45 13.28
N THR A 159 10.76 -12.45 13.43
CA THR A 159 9.96 -12.30 14.65
C THR A 159 8.76 -13.23 14.59
N LEU A 160 8.86 -14.36 15.27
CA LEU A 160 7.81 -15.38 15.31
C LEU A 160 6.82 -15.07 16.44
N GLU A 161 5.57 -14.78 16.10
CA GLU A 161 4.50 -14.63 17.07
C GLU A 161 3.83 -15.97 17.34
N ILE A 162 4.07 -16.53 18.54
CA ILE A 162 3.52 -17.80 19.00
C ILE A 162 2.44 -17.53 20.05
N THR A 163 1.22 -18.06 19.84
CA THR A 163 0.11 -17.90 20.77
C THR A 163 0.22 -18.85 21.95
N GLU A 164 0.68 -20.08 21.71
CA GLU A 164 0.80 -21.13 22.71
C GLU A 164 2.09 -21.91 22.51
N GLY A 165 2.78 -22.24 23.58
CA GLY A 165 4.01 -23.03 23.53
C GLY A 165 5.26 -22.21 23.23
N ARG A 166 6.17 -22.80 22.44
CA ARG A 166 7.48 -22.20 22.13
C ARG A 166 8.00 -22.63 20.76
N PHE A 167 9.01 -21.94 20.26
CA PHE A 167 9.80 -22.40 19.13
C PHE A 167 10.72 -23.57 19.54
N MET A 168 11.20 -24.33 18.55
CA MET A 168 12.16 -25.41 18.78
C MET A 168 13.46 -24.86 19.38
N ASN A 169 14.11 -25.65 20.20
CA ASN A 169 15.42 -25.33 20.75
C ASN A 169 16.56 -25.94 19.91
N GLU A 170 17.80 -25.52 20.22
CA GLU A 170 18.99 -26.00 19.50
C GLU A 170 19.20 -27.52 19.61
N PHE A 171 18.85 -28.13 20.75
CA PHE A 171 18.95 -29.58 20.94
C PHE A 171 17.96 -30.34 20.05
N GLU A 172 16.73 -29.84 19.94
CA GLU A 172 15.68 -30.44 19.11
C GLU A 172 16.04 -30.37 17.62
N ASP A 173 16.58 -29.22 17.17
CA ASP A 173 17.06 -29.07 15.79
C ASP A 173 18.28 -29.93 15.52
N ASN A 174 19.30 -29.91 16.41
CA ASN A 174 20.54 -30.66 16.21
C ASN A 174 20.33 -32.19 16.20
N ASN A 175 19.31 -32.67 16.90
CA ASN A 175 18.99 -34.12 16.95
C ASN A 175 17.85 -34.50 16.00
N GLY A 176 17.26 -33.58 15.25
CA GLY A 176 16.15 -33.88 14.35
C GLY A 176 14.94 -34.47 15.07
N ARG A 177 14.56 -33.92 16.23
CA ARG A 177 13.42 -34.42 16.99
C ARG A 177 12.11 -34.22 16.24
N ALA A 178 11.21 -35.19 16.38
CA ALA A 178 9.88 -35.12 15.77
C ALA A 178 8.96 -34.16 16.55
N VAL A 179 9.24 -32.87 16.44
CA VAL A 179 8.44 -31.79 17.06
C VAL A 179 7.99 -30.80 16.00
N ALA A 180 6.86 -30.16 16.21
CA ALA A 180 6.26 -29.22 15.25
C ALA A 180 5.66 -28.00 15.93
N ILE A 181 5.75 -26.87 15.26
CA ILE A 181 4.94 -25.67 15.52
C ILE A 181 3.93 -25.58 14.38
N ILE A 182 2.65 -25.52 14.69
CA ILE A 182 1.59 -25.55 13.68
C ILE A 182 0.99 -24.15 13.47
N GLY A 183 0.61 -23.87 12.26
CA GLY A 183 -0.09 -22.64 11.89
C GLY A 183 -1.52 -22.60 12.43
N HIS A 184 -2.07 -21.41 12.50
CA HIS A 184 -3.43 -21.18 13.02
C HIS A 184 -4.49 -21.96 12.21
N ASN A 185 -4.44 -21.88 10.88
CA ASN A 185 -5.40 -22.53 9.99
C ASN A 185 -5.26 -24.06 10.03
N VAL A 186 -4.02 -24.56 10.14
CA VAL A 186 -3.77 -26.00 10.34
C VAL A 186 -4.38 -26.48 11.67
N ALA A 187 -4.22 -25.69 12.73
CA ALA A 187 -4.81 -25.98 14.04
C ALA A 187 -6.33 -26.02 13.98
N MET A 188 -6.94 -25.00 13.36
CA MET A 188 -8.39 -24.94 13.17
C MET A 188 -8.92 -26.10 12.31
N GLY A 189 -8.24 -26.42 11.22
CA GLY A 189 -8.67 -27.51 10.32
C GLY A 189 -8.60 -28.91 10.94
N LEU A 190 -7.59 -29.19 11.79
CA LEU A 190 -7.43 -30.50 12.42
C LEU A 190 -8.16 -30.63 13.78
N PHE A 191 -8.15 -29.57 14.59
CA PHE A 191 -8.62 -29.64 15.99
C PHE A 191 -9.88 -28.82 16.27
N ASP A 192 -10.40 -28.05 15.28
CA ASP A 192 -11.50 -27.07 15.43
C ASP A 192 -11.20 -25.99 16.48
N LYS A 193 -9.95 -25.81 16.85
CA LYS A 193 -9.47 -24.81 17.82
C LYS A 193 -7.98 -24.58 17.67
N ALA A 194 -7.49 -23.43 18.07
CA ALA A 194 -6.08 -23.05 18.01
C ALA A 194 -5.39 -22.99 19.40
N THR A 195 -6.02 -23.50 20.46
CA THR A 195 -5.48 -23.48 21.82
C THR A 195 -5.62 -24.82 22.53
N GLY A 196 -4.75 -25.10 23.51
CA GLY A 196 -4.72 -26.37 24.24
C GLY A 196 -4.22 -27.52 23.36
N LEU A 197 -3.26 -27.25 22.46
CA LEU A 197 -2.75 -28.21 21.49
C LEU A 197 -1.32 -28.69 21.79
N VAL A 198 -0.58 -27.96 22.60
CA VAL A 198 0.79 -28.34 23.00
C VAL A 198 0.79 -29.68 23.69
N GLY A 199 1.71 -30.56 23.28
CA GLY A 199 1.83 -31.97 23.76
C GLY A 199 0.94 -32.96 23.01
N LYS A 200 0.09 -32.52 22.07
CA LYS A 200 -0.67 -33.43 21.19
C LYS A 200 0.18 -33.86 20.00
N ASN A 201 -0.20 -34.99 19.39
CA ASN A 201 0.49 -35.52 18.23
C ASN A 201 -0.34 -35.41 16.97
N ILE A 202 0.32 -35.08 15.86
CA ILE A 202 -0.18 -35.16 14.49
C ILE A 202 0.66 -36.15 13.71
N THR A 203 0.15 -36.67 12.58
CA THR A 203 0.85 -37.65 11.76
C THR A 203 1.02 -37.15 10.33
N PHE A 204 2.24 -37.15 9.81
CA PHE A 204 2.55 -36.97 8.41
C PHE A 204 3.79 -37.79 8.02
N TYR A 205 3.89 -38.16 6.75
CA TYR A 205 4.89 -39.15 6.27
C TYR A 205 4.96 -40.45 7.12
N GLY A 206 3.84 -40.84 7.73
CA GLY A 206 3.79 -42.02 8.62
C GLY A 206 4.50 -41.86 9.97
N LYS A 207 4.94 -40.67 10.32
CA LYS A 207 5.60 -40.33 11.60
C LYS A 207 4.66 -39.54 12.50
N GLN A 208 4.65 -39.90 13.79
CA GLN A 208 4.00 -39.08 14.82
C GLN A 208 4.92 -37.94 15.22
N VAL A 209 4.38 -36.73 15.27
CA VAL A 209 5.10 -35.49 15.57
C VAL A 209 4.36 -34.73 16.67
N GLU A 210 5.07 -34.39 17.74
CA GLU A 210 4.54 -33.68 18.90
C GLU A 210 4.42 -32.17 18.61
N ILE A 211 3.27 -31.59 18.88
CA ILE A 211 3.05 -30.15 18.79
C ILE A 211 3.68 -29.45 19.99
N ILE A 212 4.67 -28.59 19.79
CA ILE A 212 5.34 -27.80 20.82
C ILE A 212 4.93 -26.34 20.84
N GLY A 213 4.21 -25.86 19.80
CA GLY A 213 3.70 -24.50 19.73
C GLY A 213 2.66 -24.32 18.64
N VAL A 214 1.93 -23.21 18.75
CA VAL A 214 0.93 -22.77 17.75
C VAL A 214 1.22 -21.33 17.40
N PHE A 215 1.37 -21.03 16.09
CA PHE A 215 1.55 -19.67 15.62
C PHE A 215 0.28 -18.85 15.86
N LYS A 216 0.48 -17.56 16.10
CA LYS A 216 -0.60 -16.58 16.17
C LYS A 216 -1.18 -16.40 14.78
N ASN A 217 -2.50 -16.26 14.69
CA ASN A 217 -3.18 -15.90 13.46
C ASN A 217 -2.62 -14.57 12.93
N GLN A 218 -1.99 -14.63 11.77
CA GLN A 218 -1.44 -13.45 11.06
C GLN A 218 -2.44 -12.93 10.01
N GLY A 219 -3.47 -13.74 9.70
CA GLY A 219 -4.45 -13.49 8.65
C GLY A 219 -3.87 -13.65 7.25
N ASP A 220 -4.76 -13.86 6.27
CA ASP A 220 -4.37 -14.04 4.87
C ASP A 220 -3.55 -12.86 4.36
N ASN A 221 -2.28 -13.09 4.13
CA ASN A 221 -1.37 -12.14 3.50
C ASN A 221 -1.44 -12.26 1.98
N LEU A 222 -1.49 -11.12 1.28
CA LEU A 222 -1.50 -11.07 -0.20
C LEU A 222 -0.30 -11.77 -0.87
N VAL A 223 0.76 -12.03 -0.12
CA VAL A 223 2.03 -12.62 -0.63
C VAL A 223 2.26 -14.04 -0.07
N ASN A 224 1.33 -14.56 0.73
CA ASN A 224 1.37 -15.92 1.33
C ASN A 224 2.70 -16.25 2.05
N ILE A 225 3.26 -15.26 2.76
CA ILE A 225 4.54 -15.38 3.50
C ILE A 225 4.29 -15.77 4.97
N ASP A 226 3.02 -15.82 5.41
CA ASP A 226 2.62 -16.18 6.77
C ASP A 226 2.87 -17.65 7.11
N PHE A 227 2.70 -17.99 8.39
CA PHE A 227 2.81 -19.34 8.91
C PHE A 227 1.44 -19.98 9.17
N ASP A 228 0.34 -19.34 8.84
CA ASP A 228 -1.00 -19.79 9.23
C ASP A 228 -1.37 -21.14 8.60
N ASP A 229 -0.93 -21.39 7.36
CA ASP A 229 -1.16 -22.65 6.63
C ASP A 229 0.04 -23.60 6.64
N LYS A 230 1.06 -23.34 7.48
CA LYS A 230 2.31 -24.09 7.49
C LYS A 230 2.51 -24.86 8.80
N ILE A 231 3.33 -25.88 8.72
CA ILE A 231 3.87 -26.57 9.89
C ILE A 231 5.39 -26.39 9.87
N VAL A 232 5.96 -25.88 10.95
CA VAL A 232 7.40 -25.70 11.09
C VAL A 232 7.99 -26.83 11.92
N VAL A 233 9.05 -27.44 11.40
CA VAL A 233 9.76 -28.56 12.03
C VAL A 233 11.28 -28.35 11.99
N PRO A 234 12.08 -29.06 12.81
CA PRO A 234 13.52 -29.09 12.67
C PRO A 234 13.94 -29.56 11.28
N ILE A 235 14.87 -28.86 10.64
CA ILE A 235 15.27 -29.20 9.27
C ILE A 235 15.84 -30.62 9.14
N LYS A 236 16.59 -31.06 10.13
CA LYS A 236 17.13 -32.43 10.12
C LYS A 236 16.05 -33.51 10.20
N PHE A 237 14.94 -33.20 10.91
CA PHE A 237 13.79 -34.10 10.93
C PHE A 237 13.14 -34.18 9.55
N LEU A 238 12.93 -33.01 8.90
CA LEU A 238 12.35 -32.94 7.55
C LEU A 238 13.23 -33.70 6.53
N GLN A 239 14.55 -33.51 6.55
CA GLN A 239 15.50 -34.25 5.70
C GLN A 239 15.52 -35.75 5.94
N TYR A 240 15.18 -36.19 7.16
CA TYR A 240 15.09 -37.61 7.48
C TYR A 240 13.84 -38.26 6.90
N ILE A 241 12.72 -37.56 6.80
CA ILE A 241 11.43 -38.08 6.37
C ILE A 241 11.13 -37.90 4.88
N ASP A 242 11.75 -36.90 4.25
CA ASP A 242 11.60 -36.62 2.82
C ASP A 242 12.95 -36.23 2.18
N ASN A 243 13.27 -36.87 1.06
CA ASN A 243 14.48 -36.58 0.29
C ASN A 243 14.20 -35.58 -0.86
N ASN A 244 12.94 -35.32 -1.19
CA ASN A 244 12.54 -34.41 -2.27
C ASN A 244 12.14 -33.03 -1.72
N LEU A 245 13.08 -32.37 -1.06
CA LEU A 245 12.85 -31.05 -0.50
C LEU A 245 12.87 -29.98 -1.58
N GLU A 246 11.97 -29.03 -1.44
CA GLU A 246 11.83 -27.88 -2.34
C GLU A 246 12.24 -26.59 -1.65
N GLY A 247 12.61 -25.57 -2.44
CA GLY A 247 12.85 -24.22 -1.93
C GLY A 247 14.00 -24.15 -0.93
N ALA A 248 15.04 -24.99 -1.09
CA ALA A 248 16.19 -24.96 -0.21
C ALA A 248 16.97 -23.66 -0.36
N ASN A 249 17.05 -22.85 0.69
CA ASN A 249 17.82 -21.62 0.71
C ASN A 249 18.51 -21.37 2.06
N ILE A 250 19.52 -20.49 2.05
CA ILE A 250 20.22 -20.05 3.24
C ILE A 250 19.82 -18.61 3.51
N ILE A 251 19.45 -18.31 4.73
CA ILE A 251 19.01 -17.01 5.18
C ILE A 251 20.11 -16.43 6.08
N VAL A 252 20.64 -15.28 5.72
CA VAL A 252 21.73 -14.63 6.44
C VAL A 252 21.25 -13.27 6.95
N LYS A 253 21.27 -13.06 8.26
CA LYS A 253 20.94 -11.79 8.89
C LYS A 253 22.22 -11.05 9.27
N ALA A 254 22.39 -9.85 8.73
CA ALA A 254 23.48 -8.97 9.13
C ALA A 254 23.26 -8.41 10.54
N LYS A 255 24.33 -8.11 11.27
CA LYS A 255 24.24 -7.37 12.53
C LYS A 255 23.64 -5.98 12.28
N ASP A 256 22.84 -5.48 13.21
CA ASP A 256 22.08 -4.22 13.06
C ASP A 256 22.93 -2.99 12.69
N LYS A 257 24.21 -2.99 13.08
CA LYS A 257 25.16 -1.90 12.79
C LYS A 257 25.85 -2.02 11.44
N ILE A 258 25.65 -3.16 10.74
CA ILE A 258 26.31 -3.47 9.48
C ILE A 258 25.23 -3.50 8.40
N GLY A 259 25.34 -2.63 7.41
CA GLY A 259 24.39 -2.61 6.29
C GLY A 259 24.48 -3.88 5.44
N VAL A 260 23.37 -4.31 4.87
CA VAL A 260 23.29 -5.48 3.97
C VAL A 260 24.28 -5.37 2.82
N ASP A 261 24.51 -4.15 2.30
CA ASP A 261 25.43 -3.92 1.19
C ASP A 261 26.89 -4.21 1.57
N ALA A 262 27.27 -3.96 2.82
CA ALA A 262 28.62 -4.21 3.29
C ALA A 262 28.97 -5.70 3.36
N ILE A 263 27.96 -6.57 3.67
CA ILE A 263 28.18 -8.01 3.75
C ILE A 263 27.94 -8.73 2.41
N TYR A 264 27.33 -8.05 1.45
CA TYR A 264 26.90 -8.68 0.19
C TYR A 264 28.10 -9.25 -0.60
N GLU A 265 29.13 -8.46 -0.82
CA GLU A 265 30.33 -8.90 -1.56
C GLU A 265 31.16 -9.91 -0.77
N GLU A 266 31.25 -9.76 0.56
CA GLU A 266 31.93 -10.72 1.43
C GLU A 266 31.21 -12.08 1.42
N LEU A 267 29.88 -12.05 1.49
CA LEU A 267 29.05 -13.25 1.43
C LEU A 267 29.16 -13.93 0.06
N ARG A 268 29.19 -13.13 -1.02
CA ARG A 268 29.43 -13.63 -2.37
C ARG A 268 30.78 -14.33 -2.49
N GLY A 269 31.84 -13.69 -1.99
CA GLY A 269 33.18 -14.27 -1.97
C GLY A 269 33.26 -15.56 -1.18
N SER A 270 32.64 -15.59 0.01
CA SER A 270 32.54 -16.77 0.87
C SER A 270 31.81 -17.93 0.17
N MET A 271 30.67 -17.66 -0.45
CA MET A 271 29.92 -18.69 -1.19
C MET A 271 30.68 -19.23 -2.41
N ARG A 272 31.34 -18.34 -3.17
CA ARG A 272 32.20 -18.76 -4.29
C ARG A 272 33.34 -19.70 -3.83
N SER A 273 33.95 -19.37 -2.68
CA SER A 273 34.99 -20.21 -2.06
C SER A 273 34.43 -21.58 -1.64
N ILE A 274 33.28 -21.62 -0.96
CA ILE A 274 32.64 -22.85 -0.50
C ILE A 274 32.26 -23.74 -1.71
N ARG A 275 31.71 -23.15 -2.78
CA ARG A 275 31.35 -23.85 -4.00
C ARG A 275 32.52 -24.07 -4.97
N ARG A 276 33.74 -23.64 -4.61
CA ARG A 276 34.98 -23.78 -5.37
C ARG A 276 34.87 -23.26 -6.81
N LEU A 277 34.16 -22.14 -6.99
CA LEU A 277 34.02 -21.51 -8.29
C LEU A 277 35.32 -20.81 -8.71
N LYS A 278 35.70 -20.97 -10.00
CA LYS A 278 36.87 -20.27 -10.56
C LYS A 278 36.57 -18.77 -10.70
N PRO A 279 37.59 -17.90 -10.71
CA PRO A 279 37.38 -16.45 -10.82
C PRO A 279 36.55 -16.02 -12.05
N ALA A 280 36.68 -16.72 -13.17
CA ALA A 280 35.97 -16.42 -14.42
C ALA A 280 34.61 -17.14 -14.55
N GLU A 281 34.25 -18.03 -13.62
CA GLU A 281 32.96 -18.70 -13.64
C GLU A 281 31.86 -17.79 -13.12
N GLU A 282 30.67 -17.85 -13.75
CA GLU A 282 29.46 -17.21 -13.26
C GLU A 282 29.03 -17.82 -11.91
N ASP A 283 28.38 -17.03 -11.07
CA ASP A 283 27.84 -17.52 -9.82
C ASP A 283 26.72 -18.53 -10.09
N ASN A 284 26.79 -19.70 -9.44
CA ASN A 284 25.77 -20.73 -9.50
C ASN A 284 24.77 -20.63 -8.32
N PHE A 285 24.69 -19.47 -7.70
CA PHE A 285 23.74 -19.06 -6.67
C PHE A 285 23.37 -17.61 -6.90
N THR A 286 22.34 -17.15 -6.18
CA THR A 286 21.92 -15.75 -6.19
C THR A 286 21.79 -15.25 -4.76
N LEU A 287 22.21 -14.01 -4.53
CA LEU A 287 22.02 -13.30 -3.28
C LEU A 287 20.83 -12.35 -3.43
N ASN A 288 19.70 -12.71 -2.86
CA ASN A 288 18.47 -11.94 -2.93
C ASN A 288 18.33 -11.05 -1.68
N LYS A 289 18.32 -9.73 -1.88
CA LYS A 289 18.03 -8.77 -0.81
C LYS A 289 16.55 -8.44 -0.79
N ILE A 290 15.96 -8.36 0.38
CA ILE A 290 14.56 -7.94 0.55
C ILE A 290 14.34 -6.52 0.03
N SER A 291 15.34 -5.65 0.12
CA SER A 291 15.26 -4.30 -0.45
C SER A 291 14.98 -4.31 -1.95
N PHE A 292 15.60 -5.22 -2.72
CA PHE A 292 15.34 -5.33 -4.16
C PHE A 292 13.87 -5.66 -4.48
N LEU A 293 13.28 -6.57 -3.70
CA LEU A 293 11.87 -6.92 -3.85
C LEU A 293 10.97 -5.72 -3.51
N SER A 294 11.28 -5.02 -2.42
CA SER A 294 10.56 -3.82 -2.01
C SER A 294 10.64 -2.69 -3.04
N ASP A 295 11.83 -2.48 -3.63
CA ASP A 295 12.07 -1.44 -4.64
C ASP A 295 11.33 -1.77 -5.94
N ALA A 296 11.39 -3.01 -6.40
CA ALA A 296 10.69 -3.45 -7.61
C ALA A 296 9.17 -3.35 -7.48
N ILE A 297 8.61 -3.69 -6.31
CA ILE A 297 7.20 -3.48 -6.02
C ILE A 297 6.87 -1.99 -6.00
N GLY A 298 7.74 -1.16 -5.41
CA GLY A 298 7.59 0.29 -5.46
C GLY A 298 7.54 0.85 -6.89
N GLU A 299 8.42 0.38 -7.78
CA GLU A 299 8.39 0.76 -9.21
C GLU A 299 7.11 0.29 -9.92
N PHE A 300 6.68 -0.95 -9.67
CA PHE A 300 5.40 -1.44 -10.20
C PHE A 300 4.22 -0.56 -9.77
N PHE A 301 4.14 -0.22 -8.47
CA PHE A 301 3.06 0.64 -7.98
C PHE A 301 3.14 2.08 -8.49
N LYS A 302 4.32 2.61 -8.82
CA LYS A 302 4.44 3.91 -9.53
C LYS A 302 3.72 3.87 -10.89
N ILE A 303 3.88 2.77 -11.64
CA ILE A 303 3.21 2.58 -12.94
C ILE A 303 1.69 2.47 -12.72
N VAL A 304 1.25 1.67 -11.77
CA VAL A 304 -0.18 1.52 -11.42
C VAL A 304 -0.80 2.85 -11.00
N ASN A 305 -0.10 3.64 -10.18
CA ASN A 305 -0.52 4.97 -9.78
C ASN A 305 -0.63 5.95 -10.96
N LEU A 306 0.27 5.84 -11.95
CA LEU A 306 0.19 6.64 -13.18
C LEU A 306 -1.10 6.31 -13.97
N PHE A 307 -1.42 5.03 -14.15
CA PHE A 307 -2.69 4.62 -14.77
C PHE A 307 -3.90 5.10 -13.96
N GLY A 308 -3.86 4.98 -12.64
CA GLY A 308 -4.89 5.51 -11.75
C GLY A 308 -5.10 7.01 -11.93
N LEU A 309 -4.01 7.78 -12.06
CA LEU A 309 -4.05 9.21 -12.34
C LEU A 309 -4.70 9.50 -13.70
N ILE A 310 -4.33 8.77 -14.75
CA ILE A 310 -4.89 8.95 -16.10
C ILE A 310 -6.41 8.71 -16.07
N ILE A 311 -6.86 7.59 -15.50
CA ILE A 311 -8.29 7.27 -15.37
C ILE A 311 -9.01 8.36 -14.55
N GLY A 312 -8.39 8.79 -13.46
CA GLY A 312 -8.92 9.85 -12.61
C GLY A 312 -9.05 11.19 -13.34
N LEU A 313 -8.07 11.56 -14.17
CA LEU A 313 -8.14 12.78 -14.99
C LEU A 313 -9.31 12.73 -15.98
N PHE A 314 -9.56 11.61 -16.63
CA PHE A 314 -10.75 11.47 -17.49
C PHE A 314 -12.07 11.64 -16.70
N SER A 315 -12.17 11.05 -15.53
CA SER A 315 -13.33 11.21 -14.65
C SER A 315 -13.52 12.66 -14.20
N LEU A 316 -12.41 13.36 -13.89
CA LEU A 316 -12.42 14.77 -13.54
C LEU A 316 -12.82 15.67 -14.70
N LEU A 317 -12.41 15.36 -15.93
CA LEU A 317 -12.85 16.09 -17.12
C LEU A 317 -14.37 16.03 -17.27
N VAL A 318 -14.98 14.87 -17.11
CA VAL A 318 -16.44 14.72 -17.15
C VAL A 318 -17.11 15.57 -16.06
N GLY A 319 -16.63 15.53 -14.82
CA GLY A 319 -17.09 16.36 -13.72
C GLY A 319 -16.90 17.86 -14.00
N GLY A 320 -15.74 18.24 -14.56
CA GLY A 320 -15.42 19.61 -14.93
C GLY A 320 -16.36 20.19 -16.02
N PHE A 321 -16.71 19.40 -17.03
CA PHE A 321 -17.74 19.82 -18.00
C PHE A 321 -19.09 20.08 -17.35
N GLY A 322 -19.46 19.29 -16.33
CA GLY A 322 -20.64 19.56 -15.52
C GLY A 322 -20.61 20.92 -14.84
N VAL A 323 -19.48 21.27 -14.19
CA VAL A 323 -19.27 22.61 -13.57
C VAL A 323 -19.31 23.70 -14.59
N ALA A 324 -18.56 23.57 -15.69
CA ALA A 324 -18.52 24.58 -16.75
C ALA A 324 -19.93 24.87 -17.30
N ASN A 325 -20.72 23.85 -17.57
CA ASN A 325 -22.08 23.99 -18.07
C ASN A 325 -22.98 24.77 -17.10
N ILE A 326 -22.91 24.47 -15.79
CA ILE A 326 -23.66 25.25 -14.78
C ILE A 326 -23.20 26.69 -14.74
N MET A 327 -21.89 26.92 -14.73
CA MET A 327 -21.35 28.25 -14.67
C MET A 327 -21.76 29.10 -15.88
N PHE A 328 -21.81 28.49 -17.10
CA PHE A 328 -22.34 29.15 -18.27
C PHE A 328 -23.81 29.58 -18.11
N VAL A 329 -24.62 28.70 -17.58
CA VAL A 329 -26.05 29.03 -17.35
C VAL A 329 -26.20 30.04 -16.21
N SER A 330 -25.44 29.91 -15.10
CA SER A 330 -25.44 30.87 -13.99
C SER A 330 -25.08 32.29 -14.48
N VAL A 331 -24.04 32.41 -15.33
CA VAL A 331 -23.66 33.68 -15.95
C VAL A 331 -24.80 34.23 -16.81
N LYS A 332 -25.46 33.38 -17.62
CA LYS A 332 -26.59 33.79 -18.47
C LYS A 332 -27.78 34.28 -17.65
N GLU A 333 -28.16 33.58 -16.60
CA GLU A 333 -29.27 33.94 -15.71
C GLU A 333 -29.01 35.26 -14.96
N ARG A 334 -27.72 35.52 -14.62
CA ARG A 334 -27.32 36.76 -13.89
C ARG A 334 -26.75 37.88 -14.77
N THR A 335 -26.87 37.76 -16.10
CA THR A 335 -26.34 38.75 -17.05
C THR A 335 -26.78 40.19 -16.72
N ASN A 336 -28.07 40.39 -16.41
CA ASN A 336 -28.64 41.70 -16.06
C ASN A 336 -27.98 42.25 -14.74
N ILE A 337 -27.84 41.38 -13.71
CA ILE A 337 -27.21 41.79 -12.42
C ILE A 337 -25.74 42.15 -12.65
N ILE A 338 -25.00 41.41 -13.46
CA ILE A 338 -23.63 41.73 -13.85
C ILE A 338 -23.53 43.06 -14.55
N GLY A 339 -24.50 43.33 -15.47
CA GLY A 339 -24.61 44.61 -16.18
C GLY A 339 -24.78 45.80 -15.22
N ILE A 340 -25.68 45.68 -14.23
CA ILE A 340 -25.91 46.69 -13.18
C ILE A 340 -24.65 46.89 -12.33
N GLN A 341 -24.01 45.83 -11.87
CA GLN A 341 -22.79 45.87 -11.07
C GLN A 341 -21.66 46.64 -11.83
N LYS A 342 -21.49 46.36 -13.11
CA LYS A 342 -20.49 47.03 -13.96
C LYS A 342 -20.85 48.48 -14.24
N ALA A 343 -22.13 48.80 -14.41
CA ALA A 343 -22.60 50.19 -14.55
C ALA A 343 -22.32 51.02 -13.28
N LEU A 344 -22.37 50.39 -12.10
CA LEU A 344 -22.00 50.98 -10.81
C LEU A 344 -20.49 51.00 -10.55
N GLY A 345 -19.64 50.58 -11.51
CA GLY A 345 -18.18 50.64 -11.43
C GLY A 345 -17.45 49.40 -10.96
N ALA A 346 -18.09 48.22 -10.93
CA ALA A 346 -17.41 46.99 -10.61
C ALA A 346 -16.32 46.63 -11.63
N ARG A 347 -15.10 46.38 -11.16
CA ARG A 347 -13.97 45.97 -12.01
C ARG A 347 -14.17 44.57 -12.58
N ASN A 348 -13.63 44.32 -13.78
CA ASN A 348 -13.68 43.00 -14.42
C ASN A 348 -13.09 41.90 -13.57
N GLU A 349 -12.02 42.17 -12.84
CA GLU A 349 -11.37 41.25 -11.91
C GLU A 349 -12.29 40.80 -10.78
N PHE A 350 -13.12 41.71 -10.26
CA PHE A 350 -14.09 41.40 -9.22
C PHE A 350 -15.15 40.39 -9.71
N ILE A 351 -15.70 40.62 -10.90
CA ILE A 351 -16.69 39.73 -11.52
C ILE A 351 -16.05 38.32 -11.78
N LEU A 352 -14.83 38.34 -12.34
CA LEU A 352 -14.09 37.10 -12.62
C LEU A 352 -13.85 36.30 -11.33
N LEU A 353 -13.31 36.92 -10.28
CA LEU A 353 -13.04 36.25 -9.00
C LEU A 353 -14.31 35.73 -8.34
N ASN A 354 -15.43 36.47 -8.42
CA ASN A 354 -16.69 36.04 -7.83
C ASN A 354 -17.18 34.73 -8.45
N PHE A 355 -17.25 34.65 -9.79
CA PHE A 355 -17.67 33.42 -10.48
C PHE A 355 -16.66 32.30 -10.36
N LEU A 356 -15.35 32.59 -10.34
CA LEU A 356 -14.31 31.58 -10.14
C LEU A 356 -14.40 30.98 -8.75
N THR A 357 -14.61 31.80 -7.72
CA THR A 357 -14.81 31.33 -6.35
C THR A 357 -16.05 30.45 -6.24
N GLU A 358 -17.16 30.85 -6.91
CA GLU A 358 -18.38 30.03 -6.97
C GLU A 358 -18.10 28.62 -7.55
N ALA A 359 -17.36 28.54 -8.66
CA ALA A 359 -16.98 27.28 -9.29
C ALA A 359 -16.09 26.40 -8.38
N VAL A 360 -15.11 27.02 -7.71
CA VAL A 360 -14.20 26.32 -6.79
C VAL A 360 -14.96 25.80 -5.57
N VAL A 361 -15.86 26.60 -4.99
CA VAL A 361 -16.67 26.17 -3.83
C VAL A 361 -17.56 24.98 -4.20
N LEU A 362 -18.23 25.01 -5.36
CA LEU A 362 -19.02 23.91 -5.87
C LEU A 362 -18.18 22.63 -6.02
N SER A 363 -17.00 22.77 -6.60
CA SER A 363 -16.09 21.63 -6.83
C SER A 363 -15.54 21.07 -5.53
N VAL A 364 -15.17 21.91 -4.58
CA VAL A 364 -14.67 21.50 -3.26
C VAL A 364 -15.78 20.80 -2.46
N LEU A 365 -17.02 21.30 -2.51
CA LEU A 365 -18.16 20.62 -1.87
C LEU A 365 -18.40 19.24 -2.47
N GLY A 366 -18.42 19.12 -3.81
CA GLY A 366 -18.52 17.83 -4.48
C GLY A 366 -17.34 16.91 -4.14
N GLY A 367 -16.14 17.49 -4.09
CA GLY A 367 -14.92 16.78 -3.71
C GLY A 367 -14.96 16.26 -2.27
N LEU A 368 -15.43 17.07 -1.33
CA LEU A 368 -15.57 16.68 0.07
C LEU A 368 -16.53 15.49 0.21
N ILE A 369 -17.68 15.53 -0.49
CA ILE A 369 -18.64 14.43 -0.49
C ILE A 369 -18.00 13.17 -1.09
N GLY A 370 -17.27 13.29 -2.21
CA GLY A 370 -16.58 12.17 -2.84
C GLY A 370 -15.54 11.51 -1.93
N VAL A 371 -14.75 12.35 -1.24
CA VAL A 371 -13.76 11.89 -0.26
C VAL A 371 -14.43 11.20 0.94
N LEU A 372 -15.51 11.78 1.49
CA LEU A 372 -16.27 11.17 2.58
C LEU A 372 -16.94 9.85 2.17
N MET A 373 -17.43 9.74 0.93
CA MET A 373 -17.93 8.47 0.40
C MET A 373 -16.83 7.40 0.33
N THR A 374 -15.63 7.76 -0.13
CA THR A 374 -14.48 6.83 -0.16
C THR A 374 -14.11 6.37 1.25
N TRP A 375 -14.07 7.29 2.21
CA TRP A 375 -13.81 6.96 3.60
C TRP A 375 -14.88 6.03 4.18
N GLY A 376 -16.15 6.32 3.94
CA GLY A 376 -17.27 5.47 4.38
C GLY A 376 -17.21 4.06 3.79
N ILE A 377 -16.89 3.92 2.50
CA ILE A 377 -16.70 2.62 1.85
C ILE A 377 -15.50 1.88 2.45
N ALA A 378 -14.39 2.57 2.71
CA ALA A 378 -13.23 1.96 3.34
C ALA A 378 -13.55 1.41 4.74
N GLU A 379 -14.28 2.16 5.58
CA GLU A 379 -14.70 1.72 6.91
C GLU A 379 -15.69 0.54 6.85
N ILE A 380 -16.68 0.59 5.96
CA ILE A 380 -17.64 -0.51 5.77
C ILE A 380 -16.91 -1.77 5.30
N SER A 381 -16.00 -1.65 4.33
CA SER A 381 -15.20 -2.75 3.84
C SER A 381 -14.33 -3.35 4.95
N ASN A 382 -13.65 -2.50 5.73
CA ASN A 382 -12.83 -2.95 6.86
C ASN A 382 -13.65 -3.64 7.96
N ALA A 383 -14.85 -3.16 8.25
CA ALA A 383 -15.76 -3.78 9.21
C ALA A 383 -16.24 -5.16 8.71
N PHE A 384 -16.47 -5.31 7.41
CA PHE A 384 -16.81 -6.60 6.81
C PHE A 384 -15.62 -7.57 6.82
N LEU A 385 -14.44 -7.09 6.43
CA LEU A 385 -13.20 -7.87 6.43
C LEU A 385 -12.72 -8.25 7.83
N ALA A 386 -13.05 -7.47 8.86
CA ALA A 386 -12.72 -7.80 10.24
C ALA A 386 -13.42 -9.06 10.75
N ASN A 387 -14.50 -9.48 10.13
CA ASN A 387 -15.21 -10.72 10.44
C ASN A 387 -14.68 -11.93 9.64
N THR A 388 -13.73 -11.72 8.74
CA THR A 388 -13.00 -12.74 8.01
C THR A 388 -11.55 -12.74 8.47
N ASP A 389 -10.85 -13.87 8.40
CA ASP A 389 -9.43 -13.99 8.80
C ASP A 389 -8.47 -13.23 7.87
N ASN A 390 -8.98 -12.24 7.15
CA ASN A 390 -8.22 -11.47 6.16
C ASN A 390 -7.52 -10.27 6.81
N SER A 391 -6.20 -10.20 6.67
CA SER A 391 -5.38 -9.08 7.18
C SER A 391 -5.39 -7.85 6.28
N PHE A 392 -6.00 -7.93 5.08
CA PHE A 392 -6.09 -6.79 4.16
C PHE A 392 -7.00 -5.69 4.73
N ARG A 393 -6.49 -4.47 4.79
CA ARG A 393 -7.25 -3.29 5.21
C ARG A 393 -7.11 -2.16 4.21
N LEU A 394 -8.22 -1.51 3.91
CA LEU A 394 -8.25 -0.27 3.15
C LEU A 394 -7.87 0.89 4.08
N ILE A 395 -6.76 1.54 3.80
CA ILE A 395 -6.24 2.64 4.62
C ILE A 395 -6.36 3.93 3.82
N MET A 396 -7.33 4.76 4.18
CA MET A 396 -7.41 6.11 3.64
C MET A 396 -6.42 7.02 4.36
N THR A 397 -5.37 7.43 3.66
CA THR A 397 -4.35 8.32 4.22
C THR A 397 -4.78 9.79 4.17
N LEU A 398 -4.25 10.62 5.09
CA LEU A 398 -4.40 12.08 5.01
C LEU A 398 -3.88 12.64 3.69
N GLY A 399 -2.88 11.96 3.08
CA GLY A 399 -2.39 12.29 1.75
C GLY A 399 -3.48 12.15 0.67
N ASN A 400 -4.27 11.08 0.69
CA ASN A 400 -5.35 10.86 -0.28
C ASN A 400 -6.51 11.84 -0.09
N PHE A 401 -6.82 12.16 1.17
CA PHE A 401 -7.76 13.23 1.48
C PHE A 401 -7.30 14.58 0.89
N GLY A 402 -6.04 14.97 1.10
CA GLY A 402 -5.46 16.19 0.57
C GLY A 402 -5.41 16.22 -0.95
N LYS A 403 -5.00 15.11 -1.59
CA LYS A 403 -5.02 14.95 -3.07
C LYS A 403 -6.43 15.16 -3.62
N GLY A 404 -7.46 14.55 -3.01
CA GLY A 404 -8.86 14.69 -3.44
C GLY A 404 -9.33 16.14 -3.44
N LEU A 405 -9.08 16.90 -2.36
CA LEU A 405 -9.43 18.30 -2.27
C LEU A 405 -8.61 19.20 -3.21
N LEU A 406 -7.34 18.88 -3.43
CA LEU A 406 -6.49 19.57 -4.38
C LEU A 406 -7.03 19.41 -5.82
N PHE A 407 -7.34 18.19 -6.23
CA PHE A 407 -7.95 17.91 -7.54
C PHE A 407 -9.31 18.60 -7.70
N ALA A 408 -10.15 18.61 -6.65
CA ALA A 408 -11.41 19.34 -6.64
C ALA A 408 -11.19 20.84 -6.90
N SER A 409 -10.21 21.43 -6.24
CA SER A 409 -9.90 22.85 -6.39
C SER A 409 -9.37 23.18 -7.80
N ILE A 410 -8.46 22.36 -8.32
CA ILE A 410 -7.89 22.53 -9.67
C ILE A 410 -8.98 22.44 -10.72
N ILE A 411 -9.86 21.45 -10.65
CA ILE A 411 -10.93 21.31 -11.66
C ILE A 411 -11.94 22.45 -11.56
N GLY A 412 -12.24 22.92 -10.34
CA GLY A 412 -13.10 24.09 -10.12
C GLY A 412 -12.55 25.34 -10.80
N ILE A 413 -11.24 25.57 -10.67
CA ILE A 413 -10.57 26.70 -11.33
C ILE A 413 -10.62 26.52 -12.85
N LEU A 414 -10.21 25.38 -13.37
CA LEU A 414 -10.14 25.12 -14.82
C LEU A 414 -11.52 25.19 -15.49
N ALA A 415 -12.52 24.55 -14.89
CA ALA A 415 -13.88 24.52 -15.41
C ALA A 415 -14.60 25.87 -15.30
N GLY A 416 -14.33 26.62 -14.21
CA GLY A 416 -14.92 27.93 -13.95
C GLY A 416 -14.27 29.08 -14.74
N LEU A 417 -13.01 28.90 -15.21
CA LEU A 417 -12.23 29.99 -15.79
C LEU A 417 -12.89 30.61 -17.04
N ILE A 418 -13.30 29.80 -18.00
CA ILE A 418 -13.91 30.25 -19.26
C ILE A 418 -15.23 30.98 -19.02
N PRO A 419 -16.21 30.43 -18.27
CA PRO A 419 -17.46 31.14 -17.97
C PRO A 419 -17.24 32.44 -17.19
N ALA A 420 -16.37 32.40 -16.15
CA ALA A 420 -16.05 33.57 -15.35
C ALA A 420 -15.39 34.71 -16.19
N TYR A 421 -14.49 34.34 -17.10
CA TYR A 421 -13.86 35.29 -18.01
C TYR A 421 -14.90 35.91 -18.95
N ARG A 422 -15.82 35.11 -19.52
CA ARG A 422 -16.92 35.66 -20.35
C ARG A 422 -17.80 36.62 -19.56
N ALA A 423 -18.17 36.25 -18.32
CA ALA A 423 -18.95 37.12 -17.43
C ALA A 423 -18.25 38.46 -17.18
N SER A 424 -16.93 38.43 -16.95
CA SER A 424 -16.13 39.65 -16.70
C SER A 424 -16.00 40.57 -17.89
N LYS A 425 -16.23 40.12 -19.12
CA LYS A 425 -16.13 40.89 -20.37
C LYS A 425 -17.48 41.38 -20.90
N LEU A 426 -18.60 41.11 -20.22
CA LEU A 426 -19.93 41.58 -20.61
C LEU A 426 -19.96 43.13 -20.67
N VAL A 427 -20.56 43.68 -21.73
CA VAL A 427 -20.77 45.12 -21.90
C VAL A 427 -22.01 45.53 -21.11
N PRO A 428 -21.94 46.54 -20.19
CA PRO A 428 -23.07 46.92 -19.31
C PRO A 428 -24.37 47.19 -20.03
N VAL A 429 -24.31 47.94 -21.15
CA VAL A 429 -25.49 48.34 -21.93
C VAL A 429 -26.20 47.15 -22.54
N GLU A 430 -25.45 46.18 -23.10
CA GLU A 430 -25.99 44.95 -23.69
C GLU A 430 -26.52 44.00 -22.59
N ALA A 431 -25.80 43.89 -21.49
CA ALA A 431 -26.17 43.06 -20.37
C ALA A 431 -27.48 43.49 -19.70
N ILE A 432 -27.74 44.79 -19.56
CA ILE A 432 -28.99 45.33 -18.99
C ILE A 432 -30.17 45.16 -19.95
N ARG A 433 -29.93 45.16 -21.26
CA ARG A 433 -30.99 44.97 -22.29
C ARG A 433 -31.32 43.52 -22.58
N SER A 434 -30.47 42.59 -22.16
CA SER A 434 -30.75 41.14 -22.35
C SER A 434 -31.92 40.71 -21.45
N LYS A 435 -33.01 40.30 -22.09
CA LYS A 435 -34.15 39.67 -21.41
C LYS A 435 -33.90 38.19 -21.20
#